data_b97f9bb7b23a486155cc5e31f73003cb
#
_entry.id   b97f9bb7b23a486155cc5e31f73003cb
#
_cell.length_a   1.000
_cell.length_b   1.000
_cell.length_c   1.000
_cell.angle_alpha   90.00
_cell.angle_beta   90.00
_cell.angle_gamma   90.00
#
_symmetry.space_group_name_H-M   'P 1'
#
loop_
_entity.id
_entity.type
_entity.pdbx_description
1 polymer ?
#
loop_
_entity_poly.entity_id
_entity_poly.type
_entity_poly.pdbx_seq_one_letter_code
_entity_poly.pdbx_strand_id
1 'polypeptide(L)' 'MGKFVIKETATGYKFDLKAGNGETILTSEVYNSKDACLNGAKSVKKNCVGGVEDQTVEPV' A
#
# COMPACT_ATOMS: atom_id res chain seq x y z
N MET A 1 11.72 -2.49 -10.36
CA MET A 1 11.30 -1.41 -9.46
C MET A 1 9.81 -1.54 -9.16
N GLY A 2 9.43 -1.35 -7.91
CA GLY A 2 8.04 -1.47 -7.52
C GLY A 2 7.16 -0.32 -7.98
N LYS A 3 5.87 -0.49 -7.88
CA LYS A 3 4.91 0.55 -8.26
C LYS A 3 3.61 0.39 -7.50
N PHE A 4 2.85 1.47 -7.41
CA PHE A 4 1.49 1.44 -6.90
C PHE A 4 0.54 1.26 -8.07
N VAL A 5 -0.46 0.40 -7.87
CA VAL A 5 -1.49 0.14 -8.87
C VAL A 5 -2.84 0.45 -8.26
N ILE A 6 -3.56 1.39 -8.86
CA ILE A 6 -4.88 1.80 -8.39
C ILE A 6 -5.92 0.92 -9.06
N LYS A 7 -6.83 0.36 -8.26
CA LYS A 7 -7.88 -0.53 -8.76
C LYS A 7 -9.23 -0.07 -8.25
N GLU A 8 -10.24 -0.22 -9.10
CA GLU A 8 -11.62 -0.01 -8.69
C GLU A 8 -12.18 -1.33 -8.13
N THR A 9 -12.95 -1.23 -7.06
CA THR A 9 -13.62 -2.37 -6.43
C THR A 9 -15.14 -2.17 -6.50
N ALA A 10 -15.89 -3.17 -6.06
CA ALA A 10 -17.36 -3.06 -6.04
C ALA A 10 -17.85 -1.92 -5.15
N THR A 11 -17.07 -1.53 -4.13
CA THR A 11 -17.50 -0.53 -3.14
C THR A 11 -16.65 0.72 -3.14
N GLY A 12 -15.62 0.80 -4.00
CA GLY A 12 -14.74 1.97 -4.02
C GLY A 12 -13.45 1.70 -4.77
N TYR A 13 -12.36 2.17 -4.20
CA TYR A 13 -11.03 2.10 -4.83
C TYR A 13 -10.00 1.63 -3.82
N LYS A 14 -9.03 0.89 -4.30
CA LYS A 14 -7.90 0.47 -3.47
C LYS A 14 -6.61 0.59 -4.28
N PHE A 15 -5.47 0.53 -3.59
CA PHE A 15 -4.21 0.42 -4.28
C PHE A 15 -3.44 -0.80 -3.78
N ASP A 16 -2.67 -1.39 -4.69
CA ASP A 16 -1.72 -2.44 -4.36
C ASP A 16 -0.32 -1.87 -4.52
N LEU A 17 0.59 -2.32 -3.67
CA LEU A 17 2.01 -2.07 -3.88
C LEU A 17 2.61 -3.34 -4.48
N LYS A 18 3.15 -3.21 -5.67
CA LYS A 18 3.76 -4.31 -6.42
C LYS A 18 5.28 -4.21 -6.35
N ALA A 19 5.92 -5.35 -6.17
CA ALA A 19 7.38 -5.44 -6.30
C ALA A 19 7.80 -5.39 -7.77
N GLY A 20 9.10 -5.27 -7.99
CA GLY A 20 9.64 -5.21 -9.35
C GLY A 20 9.34 -6.45 -10.20
N ASN A 21 9.14 -7.61 -9.56
CA ASN A 21 8.78 -8.85 -10.25
C ASN A 21 7.26 -9.01 -10.45
N GLY A 22 6.47 -8.00 -10.09
CA GLY A 22 5.02 -8.03 -10.27
C GLY A 22 4.24 -8.63 -9.11
N GLU A 23 4.90 -9.11 -8.07
CA GLU A 23 4.22 -9.65 -6.90
C GLU A 23 3.59 -8.54 -6.06
N THR A 24 2.38 -8.80 -5.56
CA THR A 24 1.72 -7.86 -4.64
C THR A 24 2.34 -7.98 -3.26
N ILE A 25 2.95 -6.87 -2.79
CA ILE A 25 3.54 -6.81 -1.46
C ILE A 25 2.47 -6.54 -0.42
N LEU A 26 1.57 -5.61 -0.70
CA LEU A 26 0.48 -5.26 0.19
C LEU A 26 -0.68 -4.65 -0.59
N THR A 27 -1.84 -4.61 0.05
CA THR A 27 -3.06 -4.03 -0.50
C THR A 27 -3.62 -3.05 0.52
N SER A 28 -4.09 -1.90 0.06
CA SER A 28 -4.68 -0.89 0.93
C SER A 28 -6.10 -1.27 1.35
N GLU A 29 -6.64 -0.48 2.27
CA GLU A 29 -8.08 -0.49 2.53
C GLU A 29 -8.83 0.08 1.33
N VAL A 30 -10.16 -0.09 1.32
CA VAL A 30 -11.01 0.46 0.26
C VAL A 30 -11.35 1.92 0.59
N TYR A 31 -11.08 2.81 -0.36
CA TYR A 31 -11.40 4.23 -0.25
C TYR A 31 -12.69 4.54 -1.00
N ASN A 32 -13.41 5.55 -0.53
CA ASN A 32 -14.70 5.92 -1.13
C ASN A 32 -14.55 6.64 -2.47
N SER A 33 -13.39 7.24 -2.73
CA SER A 33 -13.17 7.96 -3.97
C SER A 33 -11.78 7.66 -4.52
N LYS A 34 -11.64 7.85 -5.82
CA LYS A 34 -10.35 7.67 -6.49
C LYS A 34 -9.32 8.66 -5.95
N ASP A 35 -9.73 9.91 -5.72
CA ASP A 35 -8.82 10.94 -5.21
C ASP A 35 -8.30 10.58 -3.82
N ALA A 36 -9.16 10.07 -2.94
CA ALA A 36 -8.72 9.62 -1.62
C ALA A 36 -7.73 8.47 -1.73
N CYS A 37 -7.99 7.54 -2.63
CA CYS A 37 -7.10 6.40 -2.86
C CYS A 37 -5.73 6.86 -3.38
N LEU A 38 -5.72 7.76 -4.35
CA LEU A 38 -4.48 8.33 -4.90
C LEU A 38 -3.69 9.06 -3.81
N ASN A 39 -4.38 9.83 -2.97
CA ASN A 39 -3.73 10.54 -1.86
C ASN A 39 -3.14 9.55 -0.86
N GLY A 40 -3.84 8.45 -0.60
CA GLY A 40 -3.34 7.39 0.28
C GLY A 40 -2.05 6.77 -0.27
N ALA A 41 -2.04 6.44 -1.55
CA ALA A 41 -0.85 5.88 -2.20
C ALA A 41 0.32 6.85 -2.16
N LYS A 42 0.07 8.14 -2.44
CA LYS A 42 1.10 9.17 -2.35
C LYS A 42 1.63 9.33 -0.94
N SER A 43 0.77 9.23 0.06
CA SER A 43 1.17 9.30 1.46
C SER A 43 2.10 8.14 1.83
N VAL A 44 1.76 6.93 1.40
CA VAL A 44 2.63 5.77 1.62
C VAL A 44 3.99 6.00 0.96
N LYS A 45 3.99 6.44 -0.29
CA LYS A 45 5.23 6.71 -1.02
C LYS A 45 6.09 7.74 -0.28
N LYS A 46 5.47 8.79 0.24
CA LYS A 46 6.17 9.86 0.94
C LYS A 46 6.74 9.39 2.28
N ASN A 47 6.02 8.52 2.98
CA ASN A 47 6.35 8.15 4.35
C ASN A 47 7.12 6.84 4.49
N CYS A 48 7.29 6.07 3.42
CA CYS A 48 7.96 4.77 3.51
C CYS A 48 9.48 4.87 3.31
N VAL A 49 10.09 5.86 3.95
CA VAL A 49 11.55 6.05 3.92
C VAL A 49 12.22 5.64 5.22
N GLY A 50 11.43 5.26 6.21
CA GLY A 50 11.94 4.78 7.48
C GLY A 50 12.37 3.33 7.42
N GLY A 51 12.94 2.87 8.51
CA GLY A 51 13.33 1.48 8.64
C GLY A 51 12.18 0.59 9.08
N VAL A 52 12.52 -0.63 9.40
CA VAL A 52 11.57 -1.61 9.94
C VAL A 52 11.71 -1.63 11.45
N GLU A 53 10.60 -1.44 12.14
CA GLU A 53 10.54 -1.59 13.59
C GLU A 53 9.79 -2.89 13.89
N ASP A 54 10.46 -3.82 14.53
CA ASP A 54 9.87 -5.11 14.87
C ASP A 54 9.32 -5.05 16.29
N GLN A 55 8.00 -5.05 16.42
CA GLN A 55 7.33 -5.01 17.72
C GLN A 55 6.84 -6.39 18.16
N THR A 56 7.23 -7.44 17.45
CA THR A 56 6.84 -8.78 17.86
C THR A 56 7.63 -9.20 19.10
N VAL A 57 7.03 -10.06 19.92
CA VAL A 57 7.71 -10.64 21.05
C VAL A 57 8.35 -11.94 20.59
N GLU A 58 9.68 -11.97 20.61
CA GLU A 58 10.41 -13.18 20.22
C GLU A 58 10.36 -14.19 21.35
N PRO A 59 9.93 -15.43 21.10
CA PRO A 59 10.07 -16.49 22.10
C PRO A 59 11.54 -16.80 22.25
N VAL A 60 11.97 -16.86 23.46
CA VAL A 60 13.39 -17.13 23.77
C VAL A 60 13.60 -18.61 23.99
#